data_194ba27f10ec35d1285aff7d71079650
#
_entry.id   194ba27f10ec35d1285aff7d71079650
#
_cell.length_a   1.000
_cell.length_b   1.000
_cell.length_c   1.000
_cell.angle_alpha   90.00
_cell.angle_beta   90.00
_cell.angle_gamma   90.00
#
_symmetry.space_group_name_H-M   'P 1'
#
loop_
_entity.id
_entity.type
_entity.pdbx_description
1 polymer ?
#
loop_
_entity_poly.entity_id
_entity_poly.type
_entity_poly.pdbx_seq_one_letter_code
_entity_poly.pdbx_strand_id
1 'polypeptide(L)'
;VAIKPKPVRVAAVLAAALLATACSSPTAPTGGPKGAGTLVVATAGEPDTLNPVLNYGVDGASLIFDGLVARDARNELVPALARELPTVSADGKTVTAKLREGVLFHDGSPLTAQDVVFTYQAVLDPRVDSTLRSDLDMLASVTAPDPATVVFTLKYAYAPFLQRLALGIVPAKAFAGQDVNKAAFNRKPVGTGPYRFTSWTPGDRLVLAANETYWDDKPANSGVVVAFVADDNVRAQRMRAGEFDAAELAPKLASGFENRDGYRVHRVPTADYRGVMLPMGNPVTGDLAIRKALNLAVDRQAMVTGVLGGAGEPAFGPVPPTSEYAEPSITGRPAADTAAATAALDAAGWKPGPDGIRVKDGRTAAFALLYPATDSLRKELALAVTADAKKVGINVTPEGLTWDAITPRMKNDALIMGYGTPYDPDFVSYKLFSSAFAGQGFFNPGSYRSAVTDAALRDGRDNADPAARKAAYARFQKQLAADVPWVFLTYLQHTYVLKDAVTGVTPRVEPHEHDVANSIWWNVHTWTKKS
;
A
#
# COMPACT_ATOMS: atom_id res chain seq x y z
N VAL A 1 6.95 63.37 -31.43
CA VAL A 1 8.08 63.23 -32.38
C VAL A 1 8.24 61.73 -32.63
N ALA A 2 7.84 61.32 -33.84
CA ALA A 2 7.86 59.93 -34.28
C ALA A 2 9.23 59.63 -34.92
N ILE A 3 9.87 58.53 -34.53
CA ILE A 3 11.04 58.01 -35.21
C ILE A 3 10.69 56.64 -35.80
N LYS A 4 10.76 56.56 -37.15
CA LYS A 4 10.60 55.33 -37.94
C LYS A 4 11.92 54.56 -37.96
N PRO A 5 11.95 53.23 -37.89
CA PRO A 5 13.15 52.43 -38.15
C PRO A 5 13.29 52.12 -39.66
N LYS A 6 14.53 52.17 -40.15
CA LYS A 6 14.94 51.79 -41.50
C LYS A 6 15.12 50.26 -41.62
N PRO A 7 14.87 49.65 -42.78
CA PRO A 7 15.10 48.23 -42.99
C PRO A 7 16.55 47.93 -43.31
N VAL A 8 17.14 46.95 -42.63
CA VAL A 8 18.44 46.35 -42.97
C VAL A 8 18.18 45.07 -43.78
N ARG A 9 18.62 45.06 -45.01
CA ARG A 9 18.70 43.88 -45.87
C ARG A 9 19.92 43.06 -45.44
N VAL A 10 19.72 41.78 -45.06
CA VAL A 10 20.80 40.80 -44.90
C VAL A 10 20.59 39.70 -45.94
N ALA A 11 21.61 39.48 -46.73
CA ALA A 11 21.65 38.51 -47.81
C ALA A 11 21.74 37.07 -47.25
N ALA A 12 20.97 36.17 -47.87
CA ALA A 12 21.06 34.75 -47.65
C ALA A 12 22.31 34.16 -48.33
N VAL A 13 23.15 33.49 -47.56
CA VAL A 13 24.16 32.55 -48.10
C VAL A 13 23.77 31.15 -47.59
N LEU A 14 23.32 30.31 -48.55
CA LEU A 14 23.14 28.87 -48.31
C LEU A 14 24.54 28.22 -48.21
N ALA A 15 24.84 27.63 -47.08
CA ALA A 15 25.86 26.59 -46.93
C ALA A 15 25.19 25.33 -46.38
N ALA A 16 24.96 24.35 -47.25
CA ALA A 16 24.51 23.01 -46.88
C ALA A 16 25.70 22.24 -46.29
N ALA A 17 25.70 22.04 -45.01
CA ALA A 17 26.59 21.08 -44.33
C ALA A 17 25.75 19.92 -43.83
N LEU A 18 25.87 18.77 -44.48
CA LEU A 18 25.37 17.47 -44.00
C LEU A 18 26.12 17.09 -42.72
N LEU A 19 25.46 17.20 -41.60
CA LEU A 19 25.88 16.55 -40.35
C LEU A 19 25.01 15.31 -40.15
N ALA A 20 25.57 14.16 -40.50
CA ALA A 20 25.08 12.86 -40.09
C ALA A 20 25.37 12.71 -38.58
N THR A 21 24.40 13.06 -37.73
CA THR A 21 24.42 12.72 -36.32
C THR A 21 23.98 11.28 -36.19
N ALA A 22 24.91 10.36 -35.97
CA ALA A 22 24.65 9.01 -35.54
C ALA A 22 23.96 9.05 -34.17
N CYS A 23 22.68 8.64 -34.13
CA CYS A 23 22.01 8.29 -32.89
C CYS A 23 22.71 7.05 -32.30
N SER A 24 23.64 7.27 -31.39
CA SER A 24 24.14 6.20 -30.53
C SER A 24 23.06 5.91 -29.49
N SER A 25 22.28 4.86 -29.71
CA SER A 25 21.46 4.23 -28.68
C SER A 25 22.38 3.82 -27.53
N PRO A 26 22.00 4.05 -26.26
CA PRO A 26 22.78 3.55 -25.14
C PRO A 26 22.82 2.02 -25.21
N THR A 27 24.02 1.47 -25.37
CA THR A 27 24.30 0.03 -25.31
C THR A 27 23.84 -0.47 -23.94
N ALA A 28 22.87 -1.38 -23.94
CA ALA A 28 22.48 -2.13 -22.74
C ALA A 28 23.71 -2.93 -22.23
N PRO A 29 23.88 -3.09 -20.92
CA PRO A 29 24.95 -3.90 -20.38
C PRO A 29 24.81 -5.34 -20.89
N THR A 30 25.81 -5.81 -21.67
CA THR A 30 25.92 -7.18 -22.17
C THR A 30 26.47 -8.06 -21.06
N GLY A 31 25.61 -8.85 -20.38
CA GLY A 31 26.05 -9.79 -19.35
C GLY A 31 24.95 -10.52 -18.60
N GLY A 32 23.74 -10.69 -19.19
CA GLY A 32 22.70 -11.53 -18.61
C GLY A 32 22.55 -12.88 -19.34
N PRO A 33 21.82 -13.86 -18.78
CA PRO A 33 21.59 -15.16 -19.43
C PRO A 33 21.04 -14.96 -20.84
N LYS A 34 21.60 -15.67 -21.82
CA LYS A 34 21.16 -15.60 -23.23
C LYS A 34 19.67 -15.98 -23.32
N GLY A 35 18.79 -15.00 -23.58
CA GLY A 35 17.36 -15.20 -23.79
C GLY A 35 16.42 -14.42 -22.87
N ALA A 36 16.91 -13.82 -21.80
CA ALA A 36 16.08 -13.11 -20.82
C ALA A 36 16.21 -11.58 -20.99
N GLY A 37 15.22 -10.95 -21.62
CA GLY A 37 15.17 -9.48 -21.76
C GLY A 37 14.88 -8.77 -20.42
N THR A 38 15.15 -7.46 -20.37
CA THR A 38 14.71 -6.60 -19.27
C THR A 38 13.19 -6.45 -19.32
N LEU A 39 12.51 -6.63 -18.19
CA LEU A 39 11.08 -6.42 -18.05
C LEU A 39 10.79 -4.94 -17.77
N VAL A 40 9.76 -4.39 -18.39
CA VAL A 40 9.27 -3.03 -18.12
C VAL A 40 7.88 -3.14 -17.50
N VAL A 41 7.78 -2.80 -16.22
CA VAL A 41 6.51 -2.82 -15.47
C VAL A 41 6.09 -1.40 -15.10
N ALA A 42 4.80 -1.11 -15.09
CA ALA A 42 4.29 0.23 -14.77
C ALA A 42 3.33 0.20 -13.57
N THR A 43 3.53 1.13 -12.64
CA THR A 43 2.70 1.33 -11.45
C THR A 43 2.36 2.80 -11.25
N ALA A 44 1.36 3.08 -10.40
CA ALA A 44 0.99 4.44 -10.03
C ALA A 44 1.93 5.03 -8.97
N GLY A 45 2.40 4.20 -8.04
CA GLY A 45 3.17 4.62 -6.87
C GLY A 45 4.66 4.73 -7.16
N GLU A 46 5.29 5.80 -6.65
CA GLU A 46 6.73 5.96 -6.57
C GLU A 46 7.14 6.01 -5.08
N PRO A 47 8.18 5.27 -4.65
CA PRO A 47 8.64 5.33 -3.28
C PRO A 47 9.35 6.67 -2.97
N ASP A 48 9.14 7.21 -1.78
CA ASP A 48 9.85 8.43 -1.31
C ASP A 48 11.35 8.17 -1.07
N THR A 49 11.68 6.94 -0.70
CA THR A 49 13.03 6.47 -0.35
C THR A 49 13.18 5.02 -0.80
N LEU A 50 14.42 4.57 -0.97
CA LEU A 50 14.75 3.15 -1.17
C LEU A 50 15.41 2.52 0.07
N ASN A 51 15.25 3.13 1.24
CA ASN A 51 15.80 2.64 2.51
C ASN A 51 14.71 1.94 3.36
N PRO A 52 14.83 0.64 3.64
CA PRO A 52 13.89 -0.09 4.49
C PRO A 52 13.70 0.50 5.89
N VAL A 53 14.77 1.06 6.48
CA VAL A 53 14.70 1.72 7.80
C VAL A 53 13.77 2.94 7.79
N LEU A 54 13.61 3.59 6.63
CA LEU A 54 12.75 4.78 6.42
C LEU A 54 11.40 4.46 5.75
N ASN A 55 10.96 3.20 5.71
CA ASN A 55 9.67 2.77 5.16
C ASN A 55 9.67 2.23 3.72
N TYR A 56 10.81 1.84 3.13
CA TYR A 56 10.81 1.15 1.84
C TYR A 56 10.66 -0.36 2.01
N GLY A 57 9.83 -0.99 1.18
CA GLY A 57 9.69 -2.44 1.17
C GLY A 57 9.16 -3.01 2.49
N VAL A 58 8.13 -2.36 3.04
CA VAL A 58 7.45 -2.81 4.26
C VAL A 58 6.93 -4.23 4.08
N ASP A 59 6.93 -5.02 5.16
CA ASP A 59 6.45 -6.41 5.18
C ASP A 59 7.19 -7.36 4.21
N GLY A 60 8.43 -7.02 3.82
CA GLY A 60 9.27 -7.81 2.93
C GLY A 60 9.02 -7.57 1.43
N ALA A 61 8.33 -6.50 1.11
CA ALA A 61 7.96 -6.15 -0.26
C ALA A 61 9.07 -5.41 -1.02
N SER A 62 10.24 -6.02 -1.16
CA SER A 62 11.36 -5.42 -1.86
C SER A 62 11.97 -6.35 -2.91
N LEU A 63 12.39 -5.77 -4.03
CA LEU A 63 13.21 -6.45 -5.04
C LEU A 63 14.72 -6.30 -4.76
N ILE A 64 15.10 -5.40 -3.85
CA ILE A 64 16.50 -5.01 -3.56
C ILE A 64 16.99 -5.65 -2.26
N PHE A 65 16.10 -5.89 -1.30
CA PHE A 65 16.43 -6.34 0.04
C PHE A 65 15.70 -7.63 0.39
N ASP A 66 16.30 -8.44 1.24
CA ASP A 66 15.64 -9.56 1.92
C ASP A 66 15.53 -9.26 3.41
N GLY A 67 14.48 -9.81 4.04
CA GLY A 67 14.32 -9.89 5.49
C GLY A 67 14.89 -11.20 6.06
N LEU A 68 14.76 -11.38 7.35
CA LEU A 68 15.08 -12.69 7.98
C LEU A 68 14.11 -13.78 7.53
N VAL A 69 12.85 -13.41 7.30
CA VAL A 69 11.81 -14.25 6.71
C VAL A 69 11.26 -13.58 5.46
N ALA A 70 10.65 -14.37 4.59
CA ALA A 70 9.89 -13.92 3.43
C ALA A 70 8.49 -14.51 3.45
N ARG A 71 7.68 -14.22 2.42
CA ARG A 71 6.35 -14.80 2.24
C ARG A 71 6.27 -15.55 0.93
N ASP A 72 5.68 -16.73 0.97
CA ASP A 72 5.40 -17.54 -0.21
C ASP A 72 4.14 -17.06 -0.98
N ALA A 73 3.76 -17.80 -2.01
CA ALA A 73 2.57 -17.53 -2.82
C ALA A 73 1.24 -17.60 -2.04
N ARG A 74 1.23 -18.19 -0.83
CA ARG A 74 0.07 -18.25 0.07
C ARG A 74 0.14 -17.25 1.20
N ASN A 75 1.13 -16.35 1.18
CA ASN A 75 1.46 -15.41 2.25
C ASN A 75 1.91 -16.08 3.56
N GLU A 76 2.29 -17.37 3.52
CA GLU A 76 2.88 -18.04 4.66
C GLU A 76 4.33 -17.62 4.84
N LEU A 77 4.77 -17.52 6.10
CA LEU A 77 6.16 -17.17 6.39
C LEU A 77 7.09 -18.33 6.04
N VAL A 78 8.13 -18.01 5.30
CA VAL A 78 9.22 -18.92 4.96
C VAL A 78 10.57 -18.33 5.37
N PRO A 79 11.59 -19.19 5.68
CA PRO A 79 12.94 -18.70 5.94
C PRO A 79 13.50 -17.94 4.73
N ALA A 80 14.21 -16.81 4.99
CA ALA A 80 14.95 -16.07 3.98
C ALA A 80 16.41 -15.89 4.40
N LEU A 81 16.84 -14.73 4.90
CA LEU A 81 18.20 -14.58 5.45
C LEU A 81 18.40 -15.41 6.72
N ALA A 82 17.35 -15.74 7.46
CA ALA A 82 17.41 -16.80 8.46
C ALA A 82 17.39 -18.18 7.76
N ARG A 83 18.25 -19.12 8.21
CA ARG A 83 18.32 -20.47 7.61
C ARG A 83 17.09 -21.35 7.91
N GLU A 84 16.33 -20.98 8.95
CA GLU A 84 15.11 -21.63 9.43
C GLU A 84 14.18 -20.56 10.01
N LEU A 85 12.89 -20.84 10.21
CA LEU A 85 12.02 -19.89 10.89
C LEU A 85 12.54 -19.60 12.30
N PRO A 86 12.60 -18.32 12.73
CA PRO A 86 13.09 -17.95 14.05
C PRO A 86 12.28 -18.63 15.15
N THR A 87 12.96 -19.07 16.21
CA THR A 87 12.34 -19.71 17.36
C THR A 87 11.84 -18.69 18.38
N VAL A 88 10.67 -18.96 18.95
CA VAL A 88 10.04 -18.12 19.99
C VAL A 88 10.11 -18.86 21.33
N SER A 89 10.54 -18.18 22.40
CA SER A 89 10.54 -18.72 23.75
C SER A 89 9.11 -19.00 24.27
N ALA A 90 8.98 -19.86 25.27
CA ALA A 90 7.69 -20.26 25.83
C ALA A 90 6.86 -19.09 26.40
N ASP A 91 7.52 -18.03 26.89
CA ASP A 91 6.89 -16.81 27.37
C ASP A 91 6.56 -15.80 26.25
N GLY A 92 6.89 -16.12 25.00
CA GLY A 92 6.64 -15.29 23.83
C GLY A 92 7.50 -14.01 23.74
N LYS A 93 8.53 -13.86 24.59
CA LYS A 93 9.27 -12.60 24.73
C LYS A 93 10.69 -12.64 24.15
N THR A 94 11.20 -13.80 23.79
CA THR A 94 12.52 -13.92 23.15
C THR A 94 12.36 -14.62 21.82
N VAL A 95 12.90 -14.00 20.76
CA VAL A 95 12.91 -14.59 19.42
C VAL A 95 14.35 -14.68 18.94
N THR A 96 14.75 -15.90 18.55
CA THR A 96 16.12 -16.18 18.10
C THR A 96 16.13 -16.57 16.64
N ALA A 97 16.91 -15.86 15.84
CA ALA A 97 17.15 -16.14 14.42
C ALA A 97 18.60 -16.60 14.20
N LYS A 98 18.77 -17.65 13.37
CA LYS A 98 20.07 -18.14 12.89
C LYS A 98 20.24 -17.74 11.44
N LEU A 99 21.28 -17.00 11.09
CA LEU A 99 21.53 -16.53 9.74
C LEU A 99 22.06 -17.64 8.83
N ARG A 100 21.78 -17.50 7.53
CA ARG A 100 22.45 -18.27 6.48
C ARG A 100 23.91 -17.87 6.37
N GLU A 101 24.77 -18.80 6.05
CA GLU A 101 26.18 -18.55 5.76
C GLU A 101 26.36 -18.16 4.29
N GLY A 102 27.38 -17.35 4.01
CA GLY A 102 27.79 -17.02 2.64
C GLY A 102 26.91 -16.02 1.90
N VAL A 103 25.90 -15.42 2.55
CA VAL A 103 25.08 -14.35 1.94
C VAL A 103 25.93 -13.09 1.79
N LEU A 104 25.89 -12.48 0.59
CA LEU A 104 26.61 -11.25 0.28
C LEU A 104 25.63 -10.12 -0.05
N PHE A 105 25.94 -8.93 0.42
CA PHE A 105 25.35 -7.70 -0.11
C PHE A 105 25.78 -7.48 -1.57
N HIS A 106 25.05 -6.62 -2.29
CA HIS A 106 25.34 -6.29 -3.69
C HIS A 106 26.74 -5.72 -3.94
N ASP A 107 27.39 -5.18 -2.93
CA ASP A 107 28.77 -4.68 -3.01
C ASP A 107 29.83 -5.74 -2.68
N GLY A 108 29.40 -7.00 -2.48
CA GLY A 108 30.28 -8.14 -2.19
C GLY A 108 30.65 -8.28 -0.71
N SER A 109 30.19 -7.41 0.18
CA SER A 109 30.43 -7.58 1.61
C SER A 109 29.52 -8.65 2.22
N PRO A 110 30.02 -9.43 3.22
CA PRO A 110 29.23 -10.47 3.86
C PRO A 110 28.13 -9.87 4.75
N LEU A 111 26.96 -10.53 4.76
CA LEU A 111 25.92 -10.30 5.75
C LEU A 111 26.35 -10.86 7.10
N THR A 112 26.13 -10.09 8.16
CA THR A 112 26.37 -10.50 9.54
C THR A 112 25.20 -10.17 10.46
N ALA A 113 25.16 -10.77 11.66
CA ALA A 113 24.15 -10.44 12.67
C ALA A 113 24.19 -8.98 13.10
N GLN A 114 25.34 -8.28 12.96
CA GLN A 114 25.44 -6.85 13.27
C GLN A 114 24.67 -5.98 12.30
N ASP A 115 24.51 -6.37 11.04
CA ASP A 115 23.69 -5.65 10.06
C ASP A 115 22.20 -5.73 10.45
N VAL A 116 21.76 -6.89 10.95
CA VAL A 116 20.40 -7.07 11.48
C VAL A 116 20.19 -6.20 12.73
N VAL A 117 21.13 -6.25 13.69
CA VAL A 117 21.08 -5.42 14.92
C VAL A 117 20.99 -3.95 14.55
N PHE A 118 21.84 -3.47 13.64
CA PHE A 118 21.82 -2.09 13.17
C PHE A 118 20.48 -1.71 12.56
N THR A 119 19.93 -2.55 11.66
CA THR A 119 18.67 -2.27 10.96
C THR A 119 17.54 -2.01 11.95
N TYR A 120 17.33 -2.90 12.91
CA TYR A 120 16.24 -2.74 13.90
C TYR A 120 16.51 -1.62 14.90
N GLN A 121 17.76 -1.41 15.33
CA GLN A 121 18.11 -0.30 16.20
C GLN A 121 17.91 1.05 15.53
N ALA A 122 18.23 1.17 14.24
CA ALA A 122 18.01 2.39 13.47
C ALA A 122 16.52 2.73 13.35
N VAL A 123 15.65 1.74 13.15
CA VAL A 123 14.17 1.96 13.16
C VAL A 123 13.72 2.50 14.53
N LEU A 124 14.28 2.00 15.63
CA LEU A 124 13.90 2.39 17.00
C LEU A 124 14.51 3.72 17.44
N ASP A 125 15.57 4.18 16.79
CA ASP A 125 16.26 5.44 17.17
C ASP A 125 15.31 6.64 16.94
N PRO A 126 15.00 7.44 18.01
CA PRO A 126 14.10 8.59 17.87
C PRO A 126 14.66 9.71 16.97
N ARG A 127 15.94 9.69 16.63
CA ARG A 127 16.59 10.63 15.71
C ARG A 127 16.39 10.27 14.24
N VAL A 128 15.96 9.04 13.97
CA VAL A 128 15.67 8.55 12.63
C VAL A 128 14.17 8.75 12.34
N ASP A 129 13.85 9.31 11.18
CA ASP A 129 12.47 9.61 10.76
C ASP A 129 11.72 8.35 10.25
N SER A 130 11.90 7.24 10.96
CA SER A 130 11.26 5.97 10.61
C SER A 130 9.78 5.98 11.00
N THR A 131 8.91 5.77 10.03
CA THR A 131 7.47 5.59 10.26
C THR A 131 7.17 4.21 10.86
N LEU A 132 8.14 3.26 10.78
CA LEU A 132 8.03 1.89 11.29
C LEU A 132 8.26 1.77 12.80
N ARG A 133 8.70 2.85 13.47
CA ARG A 133 9.01 2.80 14.91
C ARG A 133 7.83 2.33 15.75
N SER A 134 6.62 2.78 15.42
CA SER A 134 5.40 2.35 16.12
C SER A 134 5.03 0.89 15.82
N ASP A 135 5.53 0.31 14.73
CA ASP A 135 5.32 -1.10 14.38
C ASP A 135 6.23 -2.05 15.15
N LEU A 136 7.29 -1.49 15.76
CA LEU A 136 8.27 -2.21 16.57
C LEU A 136 8.24 -1.76 18.04
N ASP A 137 7.15 -1.15 18.50
CA ASP A 137 7.02 -0.64 19.87
C ASP A 137 7.16 -1.73 20.95
N MET A 138 6.86 -3.00 20.60
CA MET A 138 7.05 -4.16 21.46
C MET A 138 8.52 -4.54 21.64
N LEU A 139 9.44 -4.14 20.76
CA LEU A 139 10.84 -4.52 20.81
C LEU A 139 11.57 -3.78 21.92
N ALA A 140 12.16 -4.52 22.85
CA ALA A 140 12.98 -3.98 23.94
C ALA A 140 14.45 -3.87 23.54
N SER A 141 14.99 -4.91 22.91
CA SER A 141 16.37 -4.95 22.45
C SER A 141 16.57 -5.95 21.32
N VAL A 142 17.63 -5.72 20.54
CA VAL A 142 18.15 -6.67 19.56
C VAL A 142 19.66 -6.78 19.74
N THR A 143 20.17 -8.01 19.82
CA THR A 143 21.58 -8.32 20.10
C THR A 143 22.09 -9.42 19.18
N ALA A 144 23.41 -9.46 18.98
CA ALA A 144 24.12 -10.50 18.25
C ALA A 144 25.16 -11.14 19.16
N PRO A 145 24.87 -12.28 19.80
CA PRO A 145 25.82 -12.99 20.64
C PRO A 145 27.00 -13.57 19.86
N ASP A 146 26.80 -13.83 18.58
CA ASP A 146 27.82 -14.28 17.63
C ASP A 146 27.49 -13.74 16.21
N PRO A 147 28.39 -13.85 15.22
CA PRO A 147 28.17 -13.30 13.88
C PRO A 147 26.98 -13.87 13.09
N ALA A 148 26.43 -15.01 13.48
CA ALA A 148 25.35 -15.72 12.79
C ALA A 148 24.06 -15.83 13.61
N THR A 149 24.02 -15.30 14.84
CA THR A 149 22.85 -15.38 15.73
C THR A 149 22.35 -14.01 16.09
N VAL A 150 21.03 -13.80 15.93
CA VAL A 150 20.34 -12.59 16.37
C VAL A 150 19.30 -12.95 17.41
N VAL A 151 19.25 -12.20 18.52
CA VAL A 151 18.29 -12.37 19.59
C VAL A 151 17.49 -11.07 19.74
N PHE A 152 16.17 -11.17 19.59
CA PHE A 152 15.21 -10.12 19.85
C PHE A 152 14.56 -10.35 21.19
N THR A 153 14.56 -9.33 22.06
CA THR A 153 13.85 -9.36 23.34
C THR A 153 12.66 -8.40 23.27
N LEU A 154 11.48 -8.90 23.60
CA LEU A 154 10.22 -8.14 23.57
C LEU A 154 9.82 -7.69 24.98
N LYS A 155 9.21 -6.51 25.09
CA LYS A 155 8.63 -5.96 26.33
C LYS A 155 7.44 -6.79 26.81
N TYR A 156 6.69 -7.33 25.88
CA TYR A 156 5.51 -8.19 26.10
C TYR A 156 5.45 -9.23 24.98
N ALA A 157 4.70 -10.32 25.20
CA ALA A 157 4.46 -11.29 24.14
C ALA A 157 3.68 -10.64 23.01
N TYR A 158 4.18 -10.76 21.78
CA TYR A 158 3.54 -10.19 20.60
C TYR A 158 3.45 -11.23 19.50
N ALA A 159 2.25 -11.80 19.33
CA ALA A 159 2.05 -12.95 18.44
C ALA A 159 2.48 -12.69 16.99
N PRO A 160 2.24 -11.50 16.38
CA PRO A 160 2.64 -11.25 14.99
C PRO A 160 4.13 -10.95 14.80
N PHE A 161 4.99 -11.03 15.84
CA PHE A 161 6.38 -10.53 15.76
C PHE A 161 7.19 -11.17 14.63
N LEU A 162 7.03 -12.48 14.38
CA LEU A 162 7.77 -13.15 13.29
C LEU A 162 7.51 -12.50 11.92
N GLN A 163 6.33 -11.95 11.71
CA GLN A 163 5.98 -11.26 10.47
C GLN A 163 6.72 -9.93 10.32
N ARG A 164 7.13 -9.27 11.42
CA ARG A 164 7.97 -8.05 11.41
C ARG A 164 9.41 -8.33 11.04
N LEU A 165 9.82 -9.60 11.02
CA LEU A 165 11.16 -10.02 10.61
C LEU A 165 11.35 -10.09 9.08
N ALA A 166 10.30 -9.78 8.31
CA ALA A 166 10.38 -9.57 6.87
C ALA A 166 10.98 -8.21 6.47
N LEU A 167 11.25 -7.32 7.42
CA LEU A 167 11.92 -6.03 7.17
C LEU A 167 13.28 -6.26 6.47
N GLY A 168 13.50 -5.56 5.35
CA GLY A 168 14.74 -5.64 4.58
C GLY A 168 15.98 -5.23 5.39
N ILE A 169 17.02 -6.06 5.38
CA ILE A 169 18.25 -5.83 6.13
C ILE A 169 19.19 -4.91 5.33
N VAL A 170 19.72 -3.87 6.00
CA VAL A 170 20.66 -2.92 5.40
C VAL A 170 22.07 -3.12 5.95
N PRO A 171 23.14 -2.89 5.15
CA PRO A 171 24.52 -3.02 5.61
C PRO A 171 24.87 -1.90 6.61
N ALA A 172 25.18 -2.23 7.86
CA ALA A 172 25.52 -1.27 8.90
C ALA A 172 26.67 -0.31 8.51
N LYS A 173 27.64 -0.83 7.75
CA LYS A 173 28.80 -0.05 7.28
C LYS A 173 28.42 1.12 6.37
N ALA A 174 27.30 1.02 5.65
CA ALA A 174 26.85 2.08 4.74
C ALA A 174 26.40 3.34 5.49
N PHE A 175 26.16 3.23 6.79
CA PHE A 175 25.72 4.35 7.63
C PHE A 175 26.77 4.79 8.66
N ALA A 176 27.98 4.24 8.61
CA ALA A 176 29.04 4.59 9.55
C ALA A 176 29.35 6.10 9.50
N GLY A 177 29.09 6.82 10.60
CA GLY A 177 29.30 8.27 10.71
C GLY A 177 28.33 9.14 9.90
N GLN A 178 27.23 8.58 9.38
CA GLN A 178 26.22 9.30 8.58
C GLN A 178 24.90 9.44 9.34
N ASP A 179 24.17 10.50 9.02
CA ASP A 179 22.76 10.66 9.39
C ASP A 179 21.91 9.77 8.48
N VAL A 180 21.23 8.78 9.06
CA VAL A 180 20.37 7.82 8.32
C VAL A 180 19.33 8.54 7.46
N ASN A 181 18.77 9.66 7.94
CA ASN A 181 17.75 10.41 7.22
C ASN A 181 18.25 11.04 5.92
N LYS A 182 19.55 11.31 5.83
CA LYS A 182 20.20 12.04 4.72
C LYS A 182 21.21 11.20 3.95
N ALA A 183 21.41 9.95 4.33
CA ALA A 183 22.41 9.09 3.72
C ALA A 183 22.20 8.93 2.22
N ALA A 184 23.27 8.93 1.44
CA ALA A 184 23.21 8.65 0.00
C ALA A 184 22.58 7.27 -0.31
N PHE A 185 22.67 6.35 0.65
CA PHE A 185 22.02 5.04 0.63
C PHE A 185 20.51 5.12 0.34
N ASN A 186 19.82 6.15 0.81
CA ASN A 186 18.37 6.33 0.62
C ASN A 186 17.96 6.44 -0.86
N ARG A 187 18.91 6.79 -1.73
CA ARG A 187 18.73 6.92 -3.18
C ARG A 187 19.58 5.94 -4.00
N LYS A 188 20.59 5.30 -3.39
CA LYS A 188 21.50 4.34 -4.03
C LYS A 188 21.70 3.15 -3.10
N PRO A 189 20.67 2.32 -2.93
CA PRO A 189 20.67 1.24 -1.96
C PRO A 189 21.62 0.10 -2.36
N VAL A 190 22.11 -0.60 -1.34
CA VAL A 190 22.85 -1.85 -1.42
C VAL A 190 22.14 -2.85 -0.53
N GLY A 191 21.53 -3.86 -1.11
CA GLY A 191 20.78 -4.91 -0.40
C GLY A 191 21.37 -6.30 -0.66
N THR A 192 20.61 -7.33 -0.30
CA THR A 192 20.94 -8.74 -0.54
C THR A 192 20.03 -9.38 -1.59
N GLY A 193 19.00 -8.66 -2.05
CA GLY A 193 17.90 -9.17 -2.86
C GLY A 193 18.26 -9.58 -4.29
N PRO A 194 17.25 -10.08 -5.04
CA PRO A 194 17.43 -10.62 -6.39
C PRO A 194 17.84 -9.56 -7.42
N TYR A 195 17.66 -8.28 -7.13
CA TYR A 195 18.05 -7.21 -8.05
C TYR A 195 18.93 -6.16 -7.39
N ARG A 196 19.89 -5.66 -8.16
CA ARG A 196 20.81 -4.58 -7.80
C ARG A 196 20.29 -3.25 -8.34
N PHE A 197 20.38 -2.20 -7.54
CA PHE A 197 20.09 -0.85 -7.96
C PHE A 197 21.02 -0.41 -9.10
N THR A 198 20.47 0.19 -10.15
CA THR A 198 21.22 0.79 -11.26
C THR A 198 21.01 2.30 -11.31
N SER A 199 19.76 2.75 -11.37
CA SER A 199 19.44 4.18 -11.39
C SER A 199 17.99 4.41 -10.96
N TRP A 200 17.74 5.62 -10.45
CA TRP A 200 16.41 6.12 -10.15
C TRP A 200 16.28 7.56 -10.63
N THR A 201 15.34 7.78 -11.55
CA THR A 201 14.94 9.10 -12.04
C THR A 201 13.57 9.40 -11.43
N PRO A 202 13.49 10.30 -10.42
CA PRO A 202 12.21 10.63 -9.77
C PRO A 202 11.16 11.09 -10.77
N GLY A 203 9.92 10.62 -10.59
CA GLY A 203 8.79 10.89 -11.48
C GLY A 203 8.82 10.16 -12.81
N ASP A 204 9.84 9.32 -13.07
CA ASP A 204 9.96 8.58 -14.34
C ASP A 204 10.14 7.08 -14.11
N ARG A 205 11.28 6.65 -13.55
CA ARG A 205 11.58 5.21 -13.44
C ARG A 205 12.63 4.85 -12.40
N LEU A 206 12.55 3.60 -11.93
CA LEU A 206 13.60 2.88 -11.21
C LEU A 206 14.13 1.76 -12.11
N VAL A 207 15.45 1.66 -12.26
CA VAL A 207 16.13 0.63 -13.07
C VAL A 207 16.91 -0.30 -12.16
N LEU A 208 16.64 -1.58 -12.27
CA LEU A 208 17.24 -2.65 -11.49
C LEU A 208 17.87 -3.68 -12.43
N ALA A 209 19.08 -4.13 -12.13
CA ALA A 209 19.76 -5.22 -12.84
C ALA A 209 19.71 -6.53 -12.03
N ALA A 210 19.68 -7.67 -12.69
CA ALA A 210 19.72 -8.97 -12.02
C ALA A 210 20.96 -9.11 -11.12
N ASN A 211 20.77 -9.70 -9.94
CA ASN A 211 21.85 -10.08 -9.04
C ASN A 211 22.36 -11.49 -9.38
N GLU A 212 23.39 -11.60 -10.21
CA GLU A 212 23.98 -12.86 -10.63
C GLU A 212 24.58 -13.69 -9.48
N THR A 213 24.79 -13.07 -8.32
CA THR A 213 25.31 -13.72 -7.10
C THR A 213 24.26 -13.83 -6.01
N TYR A 214 22.97 -13.79 -6.39
CA TYR A 214 21.88 -13.95 -5.44
C TYR A 214 22.00 -15.28 -4.70
N TRP A 215 21.75 -15.27 -3.41
CA TRP A 215 21.93 -16.42 -2.52
C TRP A 215 20.85 -17.51 -2.69
N ASP A 216 19.71 -17.15 -3.26
CA ASP A 216 18.59 -18.03 -3.62
C ASP A 216 18.49 -18.16 -5.14
N ASP A 217 17.31 -18.51 -5.68
CA ASP A 217 17.08 -18.66 -7.10
C ASP A 217 17.37 -17.36 -7.87
N LYS A 218 18.31 -17.43 -8.81
CA LYS A 218 18.74 -16.29 -9.61
C LYS A 218 17.59 -15.77 -10.47
N PRO A 219 17.52 -14.45 -10.70
CA PRO A 219 16.52 -13.89 -11.62
C PRO A 219 16.55 -14.54 -13.00
N ALA A 220 15.37 -14.93 -13.50
CA ALA A 220 15.20 -15.51 -14.82
C ALA A 220 15.23 -14.47 -15.95
N ASN A 221 15.28 -13.17 -15.62
CA ASN A 221 15.38 -12.03 -16.53
C ASN A 221 16.62 -11.19 -16.20
N SER A 222 17.04 -10.32 -17.13
CA SER A 222 18.27 -9.52 -16.96
C SER A 222 18.09 -8.28 -16.08
N GLY A 223 16.85 -7.92 -15.73
CA GLY A 223 16.56 -6.77 -14.91
C GLY A 223 15.09 -6.32 -15.03
N VAL A 224 14.75 -5.32 -14.24
CA VAL A 224 13.41 -4.73 -14.19
C VAL A 224 13.53 -3.21 -14.29
N VAL A 225 12.72 -2.61 -15.16
CA VAL A 225 12.45 -1.17 -15.16
C VAL A 225 11.05 -0.98 -14.60
N VAL A 226 10.95 -0.28 -13.48
CA VAL A 226 9.68 0.14 -12.89
C VAL A 226 9.39 1.56 -13.36
N ALA A 227 8.39 1.74 -14.22
CA ALA A 227 7.94 3.04 -14.71
C ALA A 227 6.87 3.60 -13.77
N PHE A 228 7.06 4.83 -13.29
CA PHE A 228 6.12 5.53 -12.44
C PHE A 228 5.18 6.38 -13.29
N VAL A 229 3.90 6.03 -13.34
CA VAL A 229 2.88 6.73 -14.14
C VAL A 229 1.63 6.89 -13.29
N ALA A 230 1.53 7.99 -12.58
CA ALA A 230 0.48 8.22 -11.58
C ALA A 230 -0.93 8.31 -12.18
N ASP A 231 -1.08 8.85 -13.40
CA ASP A 231 -2.37 8.95 -14.08
C ASP A 231 -2.77 7.62 -14.73
N ASP A 232 -3.90 7.07 -14.31
CA ASP A 232 -4.41 5.77 -14.77
C ASP A 232 -4.66 5.72 -16.29
N ASN A 233 -5.19 6.81 -16.87
CA ASN A 233 -5.51 6.86 -18.30
C ASN A 233 -4.24 6.91 -19.14
N VAL A 234 -3.25 7.70 -18.71
CA VAL A 234 -1.93 7.78 -19.36
C VAL A 234 -1.24 6.41 -19.28
N ARG A 235 -1.28 5.74 -18.11
CA ARG A 235 -0.70 4.41 -17.93
C ARG A 235 -1.37 3.38 -18.84
N ALA A 236 -2.71 3.41 -18.97
CA ALA A 236 -3.45 2.54 -19.88
C ALA A 236 -3.13 2.84 -21.36
N GLN A 237 -2.97 4.10 -21.76
CA GLN A 237 -2.60 4.47 -23.14
C GLN A 237 -1.19 3.98 -23.49
N ARG A 238 -0.21 4.16 -22.61
CA ARG A 238 1.16 3.69 -22.81
C ARG A 238 1.24 2.16 -22.84
N MET A 239 0.40 1.44 -22.03
CA MET A 239 0.26 -0.01 -22.14
C MET A 239 -0.29 -0.42 -23.50
N ARG A 240 -1.32 0.27 -24.04
CA ARG A 240 -1.83 0.03 -25.40
C ARG A 240 -0.81 0.29 -26.50
N ALA A 241 0.07 1.25 -26.30
CA ALA A 241 1.18 1.56 -27.20
C ALA A 241 2.31 0.51 -27.13
N GLY A 242 2.22 -0.46 -26.20
CA GLY A 242 3.21 -1.53 -26.04
C GLY A 242 4.49 -1.10 -25.32
N GLU A 243 4.51 0.04 -24.64
CA GLU A 243 5.69 0.55 -23.93
C GLU A 243 6.03 -0.29 -22.69
N PHE A 244 5.03 -0.96 -22.10
CA PHE A 244 5.19 -1.79 -20.89
C PHE A 244 4.97 -3.27 -21.22
N ASP A 245 5.65 -4.15 -20.50
CA ASP A 245 5.40 -5.59 -20.53
C ASP A 245 4.26 -5.98 -19.58
N ALA A 246 4.08 -5.19 -18.52
CA ALA A 246 2.99 -5.31 -17.59
C ALA A 246 2.65 -3.96 -16.95
N ALA A 247 1.37 -3.73 -16.61
CA ALA A 247 0.92 -2.52 -15.93
C ALA A 247 -0.21 -2.81 -14.96
N GLU A 248 -0.18 -2.17 -13.79
CA GLU A 248 -1.33 -2.04 -12.92
C GLU A 248 -2.30 -1.02 -13.53
N LEU A 249 -3.58 -1.36 -13.65
CA LEU A 249 -4.61 -0.48 -14.20
C LEU A 249 -5.89 -0.55 -13.36
N ALA A 250 -6.60 0.56 -13.26
CA ALA A 250 -7.94 0.56 -12.67
C ALA A 250 -8.87 -0.44 -13.41
N PRO A 251 -9.82 -1.12 -12.73
CA PRO A 251 -10.60 -2.21 -13.28
C PRO A 251 -11.27 -1.90 -14.63
N LYS A 252 -11.90 -0.73 -14.77
CA LYS A 252 -12.53 -0.29 -16.02
C LYS A 252 -11.54 -0.11 -17.18
N LEU A 253 -10.33 0.32 -16.89
CA LEU A 253 -9.28 0.50 -17.90
C LEU A 253 -8.68 -0.83 -18.30
N ALA A 254 -8.50 -1.74 -17.33
CA ALA A 254 -8.03 -3.10 -17.55
C ALA A 254 -9.01 -3.92 -18.41
N SER A 255 -10.34 -3.77 -18.21
CA SER A 255 -11.35 -4.47 -19.01
C SER A 255 -11.24 -4.19 -20.51
N GLY A 256 -10.70 -3.02 -20.90
CA GLY A 256 -10.42 -2.70 -22.30
C GLY A 256 -9.32 -3.55 -22.97
N PHE A 257 -8.69 -4.47 -22.22
CA PHE A 257 -7.69 -5.41 -22.71
C PHE A 257 -8.17 -6.89 -22.68
N GLU A 258 -9.35 -7.21 -22.10
CA GLU A 258 -9.80 -8.59 -21.87
C GLU A 258 -9.94 -9.41 -23.16
N ASN A 259 -10.27 -8.78 -24.28
CA ASN A 259 -10.39 -9.45 -25.57
C ASN A 259 -9.41 -8.87 -26.61
N ARG A 260 -8.29 -8.35 -26.15
CA ARG A 260 -7.26 -7.77 -27.01
C ARG A 260 -6.13 -8.76 -27.20
N ASP A 261 -5.87 -9.15 -28.45
CA ASP A 261 -4.78 -10.05 -28.81
C ASP A 261 -3.44 -9.53 -28.25
N GLY A 262 -2.64 -10.44 -27.73
CA GLY A 262 -1.32 -10.15 -27.19
C GLY A 262 -1.31 -9.69 -25.73
N TYR A 263 -2.48 -9.64 -25.05
CA TYR A 263 -2.60 -9.19 -23.66
C TYR A 263 -3.46 -10.15 -22.81
N ARG A 264 -3.10 -10.26 -21.53
CA ARG A 264 -3.89 -10.93 -20.51
C ARG A 264 -4.21 -9.97 -19.37
N VAL A 265 -5.42 -10.08 -18.83
CA VAL A 265 -5.83 -9.35 -17.62
C VAL A 265 -5.80 -10.32 -16.43
N HIS A 266 -5.05 -9.96 -15.41
CA HIS A 266 -5.05 -10.64 -14.11
C HIS A 266 -5.89 -9.83 -13.12
N ARG A 267 -6.86 -10.49 -12.47
CA ARG A 267 -7.62 -9.94 -11.34
C ARG A 267 -7.13 -10.66 -10.10
N VAL A 268 -6.38 -9.92 -9.28
CA VAL A 268 -5.70 -10.49 -8.11
C VAL A 268 -6.52 -10.16 -6.87
N PRO A 269 -6.95 -11.16 -6.08
CA PRO A 269 -7.63 -10.94 -4.81
C PRO A 269 -6.76 -10.11 -3.86
N THR A 270 -7.40 -9.22 -3.11
CA THR A 270 -6.69 -8.40 -2.12
C THR A 270 -7.41 -8.35 -0.78
N ALA A 271 -6.71 -7.92 0.25
CA ALA A 271 -7.30 -7.46 1.49
C ALA A 271 -7.59 -5.95 1.46
N ASP A 272 -7.28 -5.28 0.34
CA ASP A 272 -7.43 -3.84 0.17
C ASP A 272 -8.90 -3.43 0.13
N TYR A 273 -9.33 -2.65 1.12
CA TYR A 273 -10.67 -2.09 1.13
C TYR A 273 -10.68 -0.59 0.86
N ARG A 274 -11.80 -0.12 0.33
CA ARG A 274 -12.11 1.30 0.29
C ARG A 274 -13.28 1.59 1.24
N GLY A 275 -13.17 2.72 1.94
CA GLY A 275 -14.21 3.16 2.87
C GLY A 275 -14.22 4.67 3.04
N VAL A 276 -15.35 5.18 3.54
CA VAL A 276 -15.50 6.57 3.96
C VAL A 276 -15.12 6.66 5.43
N MET A 277 -13.96 7.23 5.72
CA MET A 277 -13.60 7.64 7.08
C MET A 277 -14.47 8.84 7.49
N LEU A 278 -15.10 8.77 8.66
CA LEU A 278 -16.01 9.78 9.18
C LEU A 278 -15.41 10.45 10.43
N PRO A 279 -15.07 11.75 10.40
CA PRO A 279 -14.49 12.44 11.55
C PRO A 279 -15.45 12.53 12.72
N MET A 280 -15.03 12.08 13.91
CA MET A 280 -15.85 12.11 15.13
C MET A 280 -16.07 13.53 15.67
N GLY A 281 -15.16 14.46 15.37
CA GLY A 281 -15.26 15.87 15.78
C GLY A 281 -16.16 16.73 14.88
N ASN A 282 -16.52 16.24 13.69
CA ASN A 282 -17.42 16.98 12.80
C ASN A 282 -18.87 16.91 13.32
N PRO A 283 -19.61 18.04 13.42
CA PRO A 283 -20.94 18.07 14.05
C PRO A 283 -22.01 17.24 13.34
N VAL A 284 -21.80 16.86 12.08
CA VAL A 284 -22.71 15.99 11.30
C VAL A 284 -22.24 14.55 11.34
N THR A 285 -21.02 14.26 10.91
CA THR A 285 -20.49 12.88 10.89
C THR A 285 -20.20 12.32 12.29
N GLY A 286 -20.07 13.19 13.31
CA GLY A 286 -20.01 12.81 14.71
C GLY A 286 -21.33 12.27 15.28
N ASP A 287 -22.48 12.56 14.65
CA ASP A 287 -23.79 12.00 15.06
C ASP A 287 -23.90 10.53 14.59
N LEU A 288 -24.09 9.62 15.54
CA LEU A 288 -24.17 8.19 15.27
C LEU A 288 -25.31 7.82 14.32
N ALA A 289 -26.43 8.54 14.37
CA ALA A 289 -27.56 8.29 13.47
C ALA A 289 -27.21 8.59 12.02
N ILE A 290 -26.46 9.66 11.75
CA ILE A 290 -25.93 9.99 10.41
C ILE A 290 -25.01 8.87 9.92
N ARG A 291 -24.06 8.42 10.75
CA ARG A 291 -23.13 7.34 10.38
C ARG A 291 -23.85 6.03 10.06
N LYS A 292 -24.80 5.63 10.91
CA LYS A 292 -25.63 4.43 10.72
C LYS A 292 -26.50 4.55 9.46
N ALA A 293 -27.11 5.72 9.24
CA ALA A 293 -27.93 5.93 8.05
C ALA A 293 -27.11 5.88 6.76
N LEU A 294 -25.91 6.48 6.73
CA LEU A 294 -24.99 6.36 5.60
C LEU A 294 -24.61 4.89 5.35
N ASN A 295 -24.29 4.16 6.41
CA ASN A 295 -23.90 2.74 6.29
C ASN A 295 -25.04 1.86 5.73
N LEU A 296 -26.29 2.21 5.99
CA LEU A 296 -27.48 1.55 5.45
C LEU A 296 -27.83 2.03 4.03
N ALA A 297 -27.59 3.31 3.72
CA ALA A 297 -27.97 3.93 2.46
C ALA A 297 -27.06 3.55 1.28
N VAL A 298 -25.78 3.25 1.52
CA VAL A 298 -24.83 2.94 0.44
C VAL A 298 -25.11 1.57 -0.19
N ASP A 299 -25.20 1.54 -1.50
CA ASP A 299 -25.37 0.32 -2.29
C ASP A 299 -24.01 -0.23 -2.73
N ARG A 300 -23.46 -1.09 -1.91
CA ARG A 300 -22.14 -1.71 -2.13
C ARG A 300 -22.11 -2.62 -3.34
N GLN A 301 -23.22 -3.34 -3.60
CA GLN A 301 -23.32 -4.21 -4.75
C GLN A 301 -23.32 -3.40 -6.05
N ALA A 302 -24.04 -2.27 -6.09
CA ALA A 302 -24.00 -1.36 -7.22
C ALA A 302 -22.62 -0.75 -7.45
N MET A 303 -21.86 -0.45 -6.36
CA MET A 303 -20.47 0.00 -6.47
C MET A 303 -19.56 -1.09 -7.06
N VAL A 304 -19.65 -2.32 -6.59
CA VAL A 304 -18.88 -3.46 -7.16
C VAL A 304 -19.18 -3.62 -8.65
N THR A 305 -20.45 -3.59 -9.04
CA THR A 305 -20.83 -3.80 -10.43
C THR A 305 -20.51 -2.57 -11.30
N GLY A 306 -20.90 -1.38 -10.85
CA GLY A 306 -20.84 -0.15 -11.67
C GLY A 306 -19.48 0.56 -11.62
N VAL A 307 -18.80 0.57 -10.47
CA VAL A 307 -17.51 1.23 -10.30
C VAL A 307 -16.36 0.27 -10.57
N LEU A 308 -16.40 -0.94 -9.97
CA LEU A 308 -15.31 -1.91 -10.08
C LEU A 308 -15.43 -2.83 -11.31
N GLY A 309 -16.53 -2.78 -12.08
CA GLY A 309 -16.74 -3.71 -13.20
C GLY A 309 -16.74 -5.17 -12.77
N GLY A 310 -17.18 -5.46 -11.54
CA GLY A 310 -17.15 -6.80 -10.93
C GLY A 310 -15.81 -7.22 -10.33
N ALA A 311 -14.78 -6.35 -10.35
CA ALA A 311 -13.46 -6.66 -9.79
C ALA A 311 -13.38 -6.29 -8.29
N GLY A 312 -14.16 -6.96 -7.47
CA GLY A 312 -14.20 -6.75 -6.02
C GLY A 312 -15.42 -7.38 -5.36
N GLU A 313 -15.59 -7.11 -4.08
CA GLU A 313 -16.73 -7.56 -3.28
C GLU A 313 -17.15 -6.49 -2.26
N PRO A 314 -18.42 -6.51 -1.77
CA PRO A 314 -18.86 -5.60 -0.71
C PRO A 314 -18.05 -5.73 0.57
N ALA A 315 -17.65 -4.59 1.17
CA ALA A 315 -16.93 -4.55 2.44
C ALA A 315 -17.82 -4.04 3.58
N PHE A 316 -17.73 -4.69 4.76
CA PHE A 316 -18.49 -4.34 5.96
C PHE A 316 -17.59 -4.09 7.17
N GLY A 317 -16.31 -4.32 7.04
CA GLY A 317 -15.30 -4.15 8.08
C GLY A 317 -13.89 -4.10 7.51
N PRO A 318 -12.87 -3.94 8.37
CA PRO A 318 -11.47 -3.83 7.94
C PRO A 318 -10.77 -5.20 7.77
N VAL A 319 -11.41 -6.29 8.18
CA VAL A 319 -10.85 -7.65 8.08
C VAL A 319 -11.57 -8.39 6.95
N PRO A 320 -10.85 -8.81 5.90
CA PRO A 320 -11.47 -9.43 4.73
C PRO A 320 -12.11 -10.77 5.09
N PRO A 321 -13.20 -11.18 4.39
CA PRO A 321 -13.90 -12.45 4.67
C PRO A 321 -13.03 -13.70 4.55
N THR A 322 -11.95 -13.62 3.80
CA THR A 322 -10.96 -14.71 3.63
C THR A 322 -10.02 -14.88 4.82
N SER A 323 -9.98 -13.92 5.73
CA SER A 323 -9.13 -13.99 6.94
C SER A 323 -9.71 -14.95 7.97
N GLU A 324 -8.87 -15.71 8.64
CA GLU A 324 -9.26 -16.53 9.79
C GLU A 324 -9.85 -15.72 10.97
N TYR A 325 -9.54 -14.41 11.02
CA TYR A 325 -10.02 -13.45 12.02
C TYR A 325 -11.33 -12.76 11.61
N ALA A 326 -11.91 -13.07 10.45
CA ALA A 326 -13.16 -12.45 10.02
C ALA A 326 -14.32 -12.79 10.97
N GLU A 327 -15.17 -11.80 11.27
CA GLU A 327 -16.37 -11.97 12.09
C GLU A 327 -17.60 -12.09 11.17
N PRO A 328 -18.17 -13.30 11.00
CA PRO A 328 -19.22 -13.51 10.00
C PRO A 328 -20.52 -12.74 10.29
N SER A 329 -20.80 -12.37 11.54
CA SER A 329 -22.06 -11.71 11.90
C SER A 329 -22.16 -10.26 11.45
N ILE A 330 -21.04 -9.64 11.04
CA ILE A 330 -21.04 -8.26 10.51
C ILE A 330 -21.26 -8.20 9.00
N THR A 331 -21.21 -9.33 8.31
CA THR A 331 -21.48 -9.45 6.88
C THR A 331 -22.98 -9.49 6.63
N GLY A 332 -23.49 -8.88 5.56
CA GLY A 332 -24.82 -9.29 5.18
C GLY A 332 -25.80 -8.31 4.51
N ARG A 333 -25.43 -7.07 4.20
CA ARG A 333 -26.33 -6.18 3.42
C ARG A 333 -25.59 -5.50 2.27
N PRO A 334 -25.42 -6.19 1.14
CA PRO A 334 -24.74 -5.61 -0.02
C PRO A 334 -25.55 -4.49 -0.68
N ALA A 335 -26.90 -4.61 -0.69
CA ALA A 335 -27.79 -3.60 -1.24
C ALA A 335 -28.18 -2.54 -0.19
N ALA A 336 -28.50 -1.35 -0.67
CA ALA A 336 -28.97 -0.24 0.16
C ALA A 336 -30.31 -0.56 0.86
N ASP A 337 -30.45 -0.11 2.11
CA ASP A 337 -31.71 -0.10 2.85
C ASP A 337 -32.10 1.35 3.20
N THR A 338 -32.59 2.08 2.19
CA THR A 338 -32.96 3.48 2.33
C THR A 338 -34.14 3.69 3.28
N ALA A 339 -35.03 2.70 3.40
CA ALA A 339 -36.16 2.76 4.33
C ALA A 339 -35.69 2.71 5.78
N ALA A 340 -34.81 1.76 6.13
CA ALA A 340 -34.23 1.67 7.46
C ALA A 340 -33.36 2.89 7.78
N ALA A 341 -32.59 3.39 6.81
CA ALA A 341 -31.79 4.61 6.97
C ALA A 341 -32.65 5.84 7.29
N THR A 342 -33.76 6.01 6.53
CA THR A 342 -34.74 7.09 6.73
C THR A 342 -35.37 7.00 8.11
N ALA A 343 -35.86 5.81 8.50
CA ALA A 343 -36.47 5.58 9.82
C ALA A 343 -35.50 5.87 10.98
N ALA A 344 -34.22 5.48 10.85
CA ALA A 344 -33.18 5.75 11.85
C ALA A 344 -32.92 7.27 12.02
N LEU A 345 -32.88 8.03 10.90
CA LEU A 345 -32.73 9.48 10.94
C LEU A 345 -33.94 10.16 11.56
N ASP A 346 -35.17 9.73 11.21
CA ASP A 346 -36.40 10.25 11.77
C ASP A 346 -36.48 10.04 13.29
N ALA A 347 -36.15 8.82 13.75
CA ALA A 347 -36.11 8.48 15.18
C ALA A 347 -35.07 9.31 15.95
N ALA A 348 -33.97 9.67 15.31
CA ALA A 348 -32.91 10.50 15.89
C ALA A 348 -33.18 12.00 15.83
N GLY A 349 -34.34 12.44 15.27
CA GLY A 349 -34.72 13.83 15.20
C GLY A 349 -34.19 14.59 13.97
N TRP A 350 -33.57 13.94 13.01
CA TRP A 350 -33.19 14.49 11.73
C TRP A 350 -34.44 14.56 10.82
N LYS A 351 -35.02 15.73 10.63
CA LYS A 351 -36.28 15.94 9.85
C LYS A 351 -35.99 16.51 8.48
N PRO A 352 -36.73 16.13 7.42
CA PRO A 352 -36.61 16.74 6.09
C PRO A 352 -36.79 18.25 6.14
N GLY A 353 -35.84 18.98 5.55
CA GLY A 353 -35.93 20.41 5.28
C GLY A 353 -36.69 20.70 3.98
N PRO A 354 -36.89 21.99 3.63
CA PRO A 354 -37.64 22.41 2.43
C PRO A 354 -37.01 21.94 1.12
N ASP A 355 -35.71 21.75 1.10
CA ASP A 355 -34.90 21.25 -0.04
C ASP A 355 -34.73 19.72 -0.04
N GLY A 356 -35.40 19.03 0.90
CA GLY A 356 -35.29 17.60 1.10
C GLY A 356 -34.05 17.17 1.90
N ILE A 357 -33.14 18.09 2.22
CA ILE A 357 -31.98 17.80 3.08
C ILE A 357 -32.42 17.87 4.55
N ARG A 358 -31.98 16.92 5.34
CA ARG A 358 -32.37 16.77 6.74
C ARG A 358 -31.72 17.82 7.63
N VAL A 359 -32.50 18.28 8.64
CA VAL A 359 -32.06 19.25 9.63
C VAL A 359 -32.38 18.74 11.03
N LYS A 360 -31.45 18.98 11.97
CA LYS A 360 -31.61 18.70 13.41
C LYS A 360 -30.95 19.82 14.20
N ASP A 361 -31.68 20.42 15.14
CA ASP A 361 -31.18 21.51 16.02
C ASP A 361 -30.51 22.65 15.23
N GLY A 362 -31.12 23.05 14.10
CA GLY A 362 -30.62 24.10 13.20
C GLY A 362 -29.42 23.67 12.32
N ARG A 363 -28.95 22.45 12.44
CA ARG A 363 -27.83 21.90 11.61
C ARG A 363 -28.40 21.15 10.43
N THR A 364 -27.89 21.45 9.24
CA THR A 364 -28.17 20.71 8.02
C THR A 364 -27.29 19.44 7.95
N ALA A 365 -27.85 18.32 7.52
CA ALA A 365 -27.13 17.09 7.29
C ALA A 365 -26.24 17.20 6.03
N ALA A 366 -25.15 17.96 6.13
CA ALA A 366 -24.27 18.27 5.01
C ALA A 366 -22.80 18.21 5.45
N PHE A 367 -21.93 17.58 4.61
CA PHE A 367 -20.49 17.53 4.84
C PHE A 367 -19.71 17.31 3.53
N ALA A 368 -18.42 17.65 3.54
CA ALA A 368 -17.50 17.38 2.43
C ALA A 368 -16.98 15.94 2.48
N LEU A 369 -16.84 15.32 1.31
CA LEU A 369 -16.20 14.02 1.12
C LEU A 369 -14.99 14.17 0.21
N LEU A 370 -13.81 14.09 0.79
CA LEU A 370 -12.54 14.29 0.10
C LEU A 370 -12.09 13.02 -0.61
N TYR A 371 -11.38 13.19 -1.73
CA TYR A 371 -10.66 12.12 -2.41
C TYR A 371 -9.43 12.68 -3.14
N PRO A 372 -8.35 11.88 -3.39
CA PRO A 372 -7.23 12.31 -4.21
C PRO A 372 -7.66 12.56 -5.66
N ALA A 373 -7.39 13.75 -6.20
CA ALA A 373 -7.89 14.19 -7.51
C ALA A 373 -7.40 13.30 -8.69
N THR A 374 -6.24 12.67 -8.54
CA THR A 374 -5.64 11.77 -9.55
C THR A 374 -6.16 10.33 -9.47
N ASP A 375 -6.91 9.96 -8.43
CA ASP A 375 -7.45 8.62 -8.23
C ASP A 375 -8.88 8.53 -8.78
N SER A 376 -9.00 7.95 -9.97
CA SER A 376 -10.29 7.78 -10.67
C SER A 376 -11.25 6.88 -9.90
N LEU A 377 -10.74 5.83 -9.23
CA LEU A 377 -11.55 4.90 -8.46
C LEU A 377 -12.17 5.56 -7.24
N ARG A 378 -11.36 6.27 -6.43
CA ARG A 378 -11.86 7.00 -5.26
C ARG A 378 -12.85 8.08 -5.66
N LYS A 379 -12.64 8.76 -6.80
CA LYS A 379 -13.61 9.72 -7.36
C LYS A 379 -14.96 9.06 -7.64
N GLU A 380 -14.99 7.94 -8.35
CA GLU A 380 -16.23 7.27 -8.70
C GLU A 380 -16.97 6.73 -7.47
N LEU A 381 -16.25 6.18 -6.48
CA LEU A 381 -16.82 5.78 -5.20
C LEU A 381 -17.41 6.97 -4.43
N ALA A 382 -16.74 8.13 -4.41
CA ALA A 382 -17.25 9.33 -3.76
C ALA A 382 -18.54 9.82 -4.42
N LEU A 383 -18.63 9.78 -5.75
CA LEU A 383 -19.86 10.13 -6.49
C LEU A 383 -21.01 9.16 -6.19
N ALA A 384 -20.73 7.86 -6.10
CA ALA A 384 -21.73 6.86 -5.73
C ALA A 384 -22.26 7.07 -4.30
N VAL A 385 -21.37 7.28 -3.32
CA VAL A 385 -21.75 7.63 -1.95
C VAL A 385 -22.61 8.89 -1.90
N THR A 386 -22.25 9.92 -2.66
CA THR A 386 -23.01 11.18 -2.76
C THR A 386 -24.44 10.92 -3.28
N ALA A 387 -24.56 10.13 -4.33
CA ALA A 387 -25.86 9.80 -4.92
C ALA A 387 -26.75 9.01 -3.94
N ASP A 388 -26.17 8.05 -3.21
CA ASP A 388 -26.90 7.23 -2.24
C ASP A 388 -27.29 8.02 -0.99
N ALA A 389 -26.39 8.84 -0.45
CA ALA A 389 -26.67 9.72 0.69
C ALA A 389 -27.83 10.69 0.42
N LYS A 390 -27.90 11.23 -0.80
CA LYS A 390 -28.98 12.14 -1.22
C LYS A 390 -30.36 11.48 -1.14
N LYS A 391 -30.48 10.17 -1.41
CA LYS A 391 -31.75 9.43 -1.35
C LYS A 391 -32.38 9.45 0.07
N VAL A 392 -31.57 9.64 1.11
CA VAL A 392 -32.00 9.68 2.51
C VAL A 392 -31.93 11.09 3.13
N GLY A 393 -31.71 12.11 2.30
CA GLY A 393 -31.70 13.53 2.72
C GLY A 393 -30.37 13.96 3.36
N ILE A 394 -29.27 13.32 3.05
CA ILE A 394 -27.91 13.72 3.47
C ILE A 394 -27.20 14.33 2.25
N ASN A 395 -26.73 15.57 2.37
CA ASN A 395 -26.00 16.27 1.32
C ASN A 395 -24.50 16.05 1.50
N VAL A 396 -23.90 15.25 0.62
CA VAL A 396 -22.46 15.00 0.57
C VAL A 396 -21.88 15.74 -0.61
N THR A 397 -20.86 16.58 -0.38
CA THR A 397 -20.15 17.31 -1.43
C THR A 397 -18.81 16.64 -1.72
N PRO A 398 -18.63 15.95 -2.87
CA PRO A 398 -17.37 15.31 -3.21
C PRO A 398 -16.34 16.36 -3.68
N GLU A 399 -15.12 16.32 -3.12
CA GLU A 399 -14.02 17.24 -3.44
C GLU A 399 -12.74 16.47 -3.78
N GLY A 400 -12.26 16.62 -5.04
CA GLY A 400 -10.98 16.06 -5.49
C GLY A 400 -9.84 17.02 -5.22
N LEU A 401 -8.86 16.62 -4.40
CA LEU A 401 -7.76 17.47 -3.93
C LEU A 401 -6.42 16.71 -4.01
N THR A 402 -5.30 17.45 -3.93
CA THR A 402 -3.98 16.85 -3.69
C THR A 402 -3.85 16.38 -2.24
N TRP A 403 -2.94 15.43 -1.97
CA TRP A 403 -2.70 14.95 -0.61
C TRP A 403 -2.27 16.08 0.35
N ASP A 404 -1.48 17.05 -0.11
CA ASP A 404 -1.10 18.22 0.68
C ASP A 404 -2.30 19.07 1.12
N ALA A 405 -3.34 19.16 0.28
CA ALA A 405 -4.59 19.85 0.61
C ALA A 405 -5.53 18.98 1.46
N ILE A 406 -5.51 17.66 1.31
CA ILE A 406 -6.31 16.72 2.09
C ILE A 406 -5.81 16.62 3.53
N THR A 407 -4.49 16.44 3.71
CA THR A 407 -3.88 16.11 5.01
C THR A 407 -4.32 17.04 6.17
N PRO A 408 -4.31 18.37 6.04
CA PRO A 408 -4.76 19.25 7.13
C PRO A 408 -6.27 19.16 7.40
N ARG A 409 -7.06 18.67 6.45
CA ARG A 409 -8.53 18.58 6.52
C ARG A 409 -9.05 17.25 7.08
N MET A 410 -8.25 16.19 7.11
CA MET A 410 -8.66 14.82 7.51
C MET A 410 -9.29 14.73 8.90
N LYS A 411 -9.02 15.68 9.80
CA LYS A 411 -9.63 15.72 11.14
C LYS A 411 -11.09 16.22 11.15
N ASN A 412 -11.48 16.95 10.11
CA ASN A 412 -12.76 17.66 10.06
C ASN A 412 -13.67 17.21 8.93
N ASP A 413 -13.11 16.72 7.82
CA ASP A 413 -13.84 16.34 6.63
C ASP A 413 -13.75 14.82 6.40
N ALA A 414 -14.83 14.24 5.87
CA ALA A 414 -14.86 12.85 5.49
C ALA A 414 -13.89 12.59 4.32
N LEU A 415 -13.33 11.40 4.25
CA LEU A 415 -12.32 11.05 3.25
C LEU A 415 -12.49 9.61 2.76
N ILE A 416 -12.45 9.41 1.43
CA ILE A 416 -12.31 8.07 0.87
C ILE A 416 -10.88 7.59 1.09
N MET A 417 -10.73 6.61 1.96
CA MET A 417 -9.45 5.98 2.27
C MET A 417 -9.44 4.50 1.87
N GLY A 418 -8.25 3.96 1.78
CA GLY A 418 -8.01 2.55 1.56
C GLY A 418 -6.95 2.04 2.50
N TYR A 419 -7.14 0.84 3.00
CA TYR A 419 -6.19 0.08 3.79
C TYR A 419 -6.51 -1.41 3.64
N GLY A 420 -5.69 -2.24 4.23
CA GLY A 420 -5.95 -3.67 4.33
C GLY A 420 -4.68 -4.48 4.26
N THR A 421 -4.71 -5.62 4.95
CA THR A 421 -3.60 -6.57 4.96
C THR A 421 -4.15 -7.99 4.93
N PRO A 422 -3.58 -8.90 4.13
CA PRO A 422 -3.92 -10.31 4.17
C PRO A 422 -3.22 -11.05 5.33
N TYR A 423 -2.38 -10.32 6.07
CA TYR A 423 -1.58 -10.84 7.16
C TYR A 423 -2.36 -10.76 8.49
N ASP A 424 -1.69 -10.34 9.55
CA ASP A 424 -2.33 -10.17 10.86
C ASP A 424 -3.15 -8.86 10.91
N PRO A 425 -4.39 -8.88 11.44
CA PRO A 425 -5.21 -7.67 11.54
C PRO A 425 -4.56 -6.55 12.36
N ASP A 426 -3.63 -6.86 13.27
CA ASP A 426 -2.90 -5.88 14.06
C ASP A 426 -2.17 -4.84 13.21
N PHE A 427 -1.63 -5.26 12.07
CA PHE A 427 -0.78 -4.42 11.21
C PHE A 427 -1.45 -3.14 10.72
N VAL A 428 -2.76 -3.21 10.51
CA VAL A 428 -3.56 -2.09 10.03
C VAL A 428 -4.55 -1.62 11.10
N SER A 429 -5.28 -2.55 11.72
CA SER A 429 -6.41 -2.20 12.59
C SER A 429 -5.98 -1.48 13.86
N TYR A 430 -4.82 -1.84 14.45
CA TYR A 430 -4.35 -1.20 15.68
C TYR A 430 -4.11 0.31 15.50
N LYS A 431 -3.41 0.71 14.45
CA LYS A 431 -3.14 2.13 14.16
C LYS A 431 -4.39 2.90 13.73
N LEU A 432 -5.30 2.27 12.99
CA LEU A 432 -6.47 2.95 12.45
C LEU A 432 -7.59 3.15 13.47
N PHE A 433 -7.70 2.27 14.48
CA PHE A 433 -8.86 2.26 15.36
C PHE A 433 -8.55 2.38 16.84
N SER A 434 -7.29 2.29 17.26
CA SER A 434 -6.91 2.55 18.65
C SER A 434 -6.97 4.04 18.98
N SER A 435 -7.49 4.35 20.18
CA SER A 435 -7.52 5.70 20.72
C SER A 435 -6.13 6.31 20.90
N ALA A 436 -5.08 5.48 21.00
CA ALA A 436 -3.68 5.92 21.09
C ALA A 436 -3.22 6.73 19.86
N PHE A 437 -3.81 6.46 18.69
CA PHE A 437 -3.47 7.12 17.43
C PHE A 437 -4.50 8.16 16.97
N ALA A 438 -5.48 8.49 17.82
CA ALA A 438 -6.57 9.39 17.44
C ALA A 438 -6.07 10.76 16.96
N GLY A 439 -6.34 11.07 15.68
CA GLY A 439 -5.94 12.31 15.02
C GLY A 439 -4.47 12.41 14.63
N GLN A 440 -3.73 11.30 14.58
CA GLN A 440 -2.31 11.27 14.21
C GLN A 440 -2.10 10.98 12.72
N GLY A 441 -2.15 12.02 11.88
CA GLY A 441 -1.89 11.88 10.45
C GLY A 441 -2.83 10.88 9.78
N PHE A 442 -2.25 9.92 9.05
CA PHE A 442 -2.99 8.83 8.40
C PHE A 442 -3.42 7.71 9.36
N PHE A 443 -2.98 7.73 10.62
CA PHE A 443 -3.41 6.79 11.65
C PHE A 443 -4.59 7.39 12.42
N ASN A 444 -5.72 6.70 12.45
CA ASN A 444 -6.97 7.13 13.08
C ASN A 444 -7.28 8.64 12.85
N PRO A 445 -7.27 9.13 11.60
CA PRO A 445 -7.41 10.57 11.31
C PRO A 445 -8.75 11.12 11.75
N GLY A 446 -9.81 10.32 11.72
CA GLY A 446 -11.16 10.66 12.19
C GLY A 446 -11.29 10.79 13.71
N SER A 447 -10.23 10.54 14.47
CA SER A 447 -10.18 10.65 15.93
C SER A 447 -11.19 9.74 16.65
N TYR A 448 -11.46 8.55 16.11
CA TYR A 448 -12.30 7.54 16.77
C TYR A 448 -11.69 7.09 18.11
N ARG A 449 -12.54 6.95 19.12
CA ARG A 449 -12.15 6.50 20.46
C ARG A 449 -13.21 5.56 21.02
N SER A 450 -12.78 4.39 21.50
CA SER A 450 -13.64 3.41 22.15
C SER A 450 -12.81 2.52 23.07
N ALA A 451 -13.13 2.53 24.35
CA ALA A 451 -12.45 1.69 25.34
C ALA A 451 -12.62 0.19 25.03
N VAL A 452 -13.77 -0.21 24.46
CA VAL A 452 -14.04 -1.60 24.06
C VAL A 452 -13.15 -2.00 22.89
N THR A 453 -13.03 -1.13 21.89
CA THR A 453 -12.12 -1.33 20.74
C THR A 453 -10.67 -1.40 21.21
N ASP A 454 -10.23 -0.47 22.06
CA ASP A 454 -8.86 -0.45 22.58
C ASP A 454 -8.51 -1.72 23.36
N ALA A 455 -9.43 -2.21 24.21
CA ALA A 455 -9.22 -3.45 24.93
C ALA A 455 -9.15 -4.66 23.98
N ALA A 456 -10.06 -4.74 23.02
CA ALA A 456 -10.10 -5.84 22.04
C ALA A 456 -8.84 -5.87 21.16
N LEU A 457 -8.36 -4.71 20.70
CA LEU A 457 -7.13 -4.62 19.90
C LEU A 457 -5.89 -5.02 20.74
N ARG A 458 -5.81 -4.60 22.02
CA ARG A 458 -4.73 -5.05 22.91
C ARG A 458 -4.78 -6.56 23.15
N ASP A 459 -5.95 -7.11 23.46
CA ASP A 459 -6.10 -8.55 23.68
C ASP A 459 -5.69 -9.36 22.44
N GLY A 460 -6.04 -8.88 21.23
CA GLY A 460 -5.61 -9.50 19.98
C GLY A 460 -4.11 -9.42 19.73
N ARG A 461 -3.46 -8.36 20.21
CA ARG A 461 -2.05 -8.04 20.02
C ARG A 461 -1.14 -8.82 20.98
N ASP A 462 -1.50 -8.82 22.27
CA ASP A 462 -0.63 -9.28 23.36
C ASP A 462 -0.79 -10.78 23.67
N ASN A 463 -1.81 -11.43 23.13
CA ASN A 463 -2.11 -12.83 23.42
C ASN A 463 -1.47 -13.78 22.39
N ALA A 464 -0.79 -14.81 22.86
CA ALA A 464 -0.21 -15.85 22.00
C ALA A 464 -1.21 -16.95 21.58
N ASP A 465 -2.34 -17.11 22.32
CA ASP A 465 -3.36 -18.11 22.01
C ASP A 465 -4.20 -17.70 20.79
N PRO A 466 -4.21 -18.46 19.68
CA PRO A 466 -4.97 -18.14 18.48
C PRO A 466 -6.49 -18.00 18.72
N ALA A 467 -7.07 -18.83 19.61
CA ALA A 467 -8.51 -18.78 19.88
C ALA A 467 -8.88 -17.50 20.64
N ALA A 468 -8.08 -17.10 21.64
CA ALA A 468 -8.26 -15.84 22.36
C ALA A 468 -8.10 -14.62 21.41
N ARG A 469 -7.12 -14.65 20.51
CA ARG A 469 -6.93 -13.61 19.49
C ARG A 469 -8.14 -13.50 18.55
N LYS A 470 -8.65 -14.64 18.06
CA LYS A 470 -9.85 -14.67 17.23
C LYS A 470 -11.06 -14.06 17.93
N ALA A 471 -11.28 -14.42 19.21
CA ALA A 471 -12.34 -13.84 20.02
C ALA A 471 -12.16 -12.32 20.24
N ALA A 472 -10.93 -11.85 20.40
CA ALA A 472 -10.61 -10.43 20.55
C ALA A 472 -10.92 -9.66 19.28
N TYR A 473 -10.46 -10.12 18.10
CA TYR A 473 -10.77 -9.48 16.82
C TYR A 473 -12.26 -9.55 16.46
N ALA A 474 -12.99 -10.57 16.88
CA ALA A 474 -14.45 -10.62 16.74
C ALA A 474 -15.13 -9.50 17.55
N ARG A 475 -14.72 -9.30 18.84
CA ARG A 475 -15.21 -8.18 19.66
C ARG A 475 -14.90 -6.81 19.03
N PHE A 476 -13.67 -6.64 18.54
CA PHE A 476 -13.25 -5.44 17.82
C PHE A 476 -14.18 -5.13 16.66
N GLN A 477 -14.40 -6.09 15.75
CA GLN A 477 -15.19 -5.89 14.54
C GLN A 477 -16.67 -5.60 14.87
N LYS A 478 -17.25 -6.28 15.87
CA LYS A 478 -18.62 -6.01 16.34
C LYS A 478 -18.77 -4.60 16.90
N GLN A 479 -17.81 -4.13 17.69
CA GLN A 479 -17.84 -2.78 18.24
C GLN A 479 -17.70 -1.74 17.12
N LEU A 480 -16.81 -1.98 16.16
CA LEU A 480 -16.62 -1.10 15.02
C LEU A 480 -17.91 -0.98 14.17
N ALA A 481 -18.60 -2.10 13.95
CA ALA A 481 -19.88 -2.13 13.25
C ALA A 481 -21.00 -1.40 14.03
N ALA A 482 -20.96 -1.40 15.35
CA ALA A 482 -21.91 -0.65 16.18
C ALA A 482 -21.67 0.87 16.17
N ASP A 483 -20.41 1.30 16.18
CA ASP A 483 -19.99 2.71 16.25
C ASP A 483 -19.90 3.38 14.88
N VAL A 484 -19.71 2.62 13.83
CA VAL A 484 -19.57 3.05 12.42
C VAL A 484 -18.61 4.25 12.27
N PRO A 485 -17.35 4.18 12.70
CA PRO A 485 -16.40 5.27 12.45
C PRO A 485 -16.02 5.37 10.97
N TRP A 486 -16.22 4.28 10.24
CA TRP A 486 -16.06 4.16 8.80
C TRP A 486 -17.28 3.51 8.17
N VAL A 487 -17.66 3.98 6.98
CA VAL A 487 -18.55 3.24 6.08
C VAL A 487 -17.65 2.47 5.09
N PHE A 488 -17.42 1.19 5.35
CA PHE A 488 -16.71 0.31 4.44
C PHE A 488 -17.54 0.12 3.18
N LEU A 489 -16.92 0.19 2.00
CA LEU A 489 -17.59 0.15 0.70
C LEU A 489 -17.32 -1.16 -0.04
N THR A 490 -16.07 -1.37 -0.41
CA THR A 490 -15.66 -2.53 -1.24
C THR A 490 -14.29 -3.03 -0.84
N TYR A 491 -14.06 -4.34 -0.93
CA TYR A 491 -12.74 -4.93 -1.13
C TYR A 491 -12.45 -4.93 -2.63
N LEU A 492 -11.21 -4.64 -3.01
CA LEU A 492 -10.78 -4.58 -4.39
C LEU A 492 -10.20 -5.92 -4.85
N GLN A 493 -10.27 -6.18 -6.15
CA GLN A 493 -9.27 -6.98 -6.83
C GLN A 493 -8.35 -6.01 -7.57
N HIS A 494 -7.03 -6.12 -7.35
CA HIS A 494 -6.10 -5.36 -8.16
C HIS A 494 -6.06 -5.95 -9.57
N THR A 495 -6.00 -5.08 -10.56
CA THR A 495 -6.07 -5.50 -11.96
C THR A 495 -4.78 -5.14 -12.69
N TYR A 496 -4.19 -6.16 -13.30
CA TYR A 496 -2.94 -6.04 -14.03
C TYR A 496 -3.13 -6.50 -15.48
N VAL A 497 -2.59 -5.74 -16.40
CA VAL A 497 -2.53 -6.10 -17.82
C VAL A 497 -1.11 -6.51 -18.13
N LEU A 498 -0.92 -7.70 -18.68
CA LEU A 498 0.37 -8.24 -19.05
C LEU A 498 0.37 -8.62 -20.53
N LYS A 499 1.51 -8.43 -21.22
CA LYS A 499 1.70 -9.02 -22.55
C LYS A 499 1.71 -10.55 -22.45
N ASP A 500 1.16 -11.25 -23.44
CA ASP A 500 1.14 -12.72 -23.49
C ASP A 500 2.55 -13.35 -23.53
N ALA A 501 3.52 -12.59 -24.02
CA ALA A 501 4.93 -12.98 -24.01
C ALA A 501 5.52 -13.14 -22.61
N VAL A 502 4.95 -12.50 -21.57
CA VAL A 502 5.41 -12.61 -20.18
C VAL A 502 4.91 -13.91 -19.56
N THR A 503 5.78 -14.69 -18.93
CA THR A 503 5.44 -15.96 -18.24
C THR A 503 6.11 -16.02 -16.87
N GLY A 504 5.76 -17.02 -16.03
CA GLY A 504 6.30 -17.17 -14.68
C GLY A 504 5.56 -16.36 -13.60
N VAL A 505 4.45 -15.75 -13.95
CA VAL A 505 3.64 -14.93 -13.04
C VAL A 505 2.86 -15.81 -12.07
N THR A 506 3.01 -15.58 -10.78
CA THR A 506 2.27 -16.27 -9.72
C THR A 506 1.58 -15.24 -8.83
N PRO A 507 0.27 -14.99 -8.99
CA PRO A 507 -0.47 -14.08 -8.12
C PRO A 507 -0.56 -14.62 -6.69
N ARG A 508 -0.62 -13.70 -5.71
CA ARG A 508 -0.97 -13.99 -4.31
C ARG A 508 -1.97 -12.96 -3.83
N VAL A 509 -2.63 -13.19 -2.69
CA VAL A 509 -3.51 -12.18 -2.08
C VAL A 509 -2.67 -10.97 -1.67
N GLU A 510 -3.05 -9.79 -2.14
CA GLU A 510 -2.27 -8.56 -1.96
C GLU A 510 -2.79 -7.71 -0.80
N PRO A 511 -1.91 -6.97 -0.09
CA PRO A 511 -2.31 -5.93 0.84
C PRO A 511 -2.79 -4.66 0.10
N HIS A 512 -3.13 -3.62 0.85
CA HIS A 512 -3.22 -2.27 0.30
C HIS A 512 -1.83 -1.83 -0.19
N GLU A 513 -1.76 -1.44 -1.44
CA GLU A 513 -0.51 -1.29 -2.20
C GLU A 513 0.13 0.08 -2.00
N HIS A 514 1.42 0.12 -1.67
CA HIS A 514 2.27 1.31 -1.77
C HIS A 514 3.67 0.97 -2.30
N ASP A 515 4.09 -0.29 -2.25
CA ASP A 515 5.41 -0.74 -2.68
C ASP A 515 5.30 -1.71 -3.85
N VAL A 516 6.23 -1.58 -4.80
CA VAL A 516 6.23 -2.38 -6.04
C VAL A 516 6.09 -3.87 -5.76
N ALA A 517 6.81 -4.41 -4.78
CA ALA A 517 6.80 -5.85 -4.52
C ALA A 517 5.68 -6.33 -3.58
N ASN A 518 4.76 -5.46 -3.14
CA ASN A 518 3.52 -5.85 -2.46
C ASN A 518 2.38 -6.21 -3.43
N SER A 519 2.68 -6.30 -4.72
CA SER A 519 1.75 -6.54 -5.81
C SER A 519 2.08 -7.83 -6.55
N ILE A 520 1.51 -8.03 -7.72
CA ILE A 520 1.84 -9.15 -8.61
C ILE A 520 3.34 -9.24 -8.95
N TRP A 521 4.09 -8.12 -8.77
CA TRP A 521 5.54 -8.04 -9.01
C TRP A 521 6.40 -8.76 -7.97
N TRP A 522 5.83 -9.29 -6.88
CA TRP A 522 6.56 -9.93 -5.79
C TRP A 522 7.52 -11.03 -6.25
N ASN A 523 7.14 -11.78 -7.29
CA ASN A 523 7.96 -12.84 -7.86
C ASN A 523 8.50 -12.50 -9.26
N VAL A 524 8.66 -11.21 -9.60
CA VAL A 524 9.12 -10.78 -10.92
C VAL A 524 10.49 -11.37 -11.31
N HIS A 525 11.29 -11.81 -10.32
CA HIS A 525 12.56 -12.51 -10.56
C HIS A 525 12.38 -13.86 -11.27
N THR A 526 11.22 -14.49 -11.14
CA THR A 526 10.91 -15.75 -11.85
C THR A 526 10.32 -15.52 -13.25
N TRP A 527 10.01 -14.27 -13.61
CA TRP A 527 9.35 -13.98 -14.86
C TRP A 527 10.31 -14.02 -16.04
N THR A 528 9.81 -14.53 -17.17
CA THR A 528 10.53 -14.50 -18.44
C THR A 528 9.69 -13.83 -19.51
N LYS A 529 10.36 -13.29 -20.53
CA LYS A 529 9.74 -12.69 -21.70
C LYS A 529 10.17 -13.46 -22.93
N LYS A 530 9.22 -14.07 -23.62
CA LYS A 530 9.48 -14.67 -24.93
C LYS A 530 9.80 -13.57 -25.93
N SER A 531 10.86 -13.77 -26.69
CA SER A 531 11.29 -12.87 -27.78
C SER A 531 10.29 -12.88 -28.93
#